data_6cb096e0d52b0514b315edaae693cad4
#
_entry.id   6cb096e0d52b0514b315edaae693cad4
#
_cell.length_a   1.000
_cell.length_b   1.000
_cell.length_c   1.000
_cell.angle_alpha   90.00
_cell.angle_beta   90.00
_cell.angle_gamma   90.00
#
_symmetry.space_group_name_H-M   'P 1'
#
loop_
_entity.id
_entity.type
_entity.pdbx_description
1 polymer ?
#
loop_
_entity_poly.entity_id
_entity_poly.type
_entity_poly.pdbx_seq_one_letter_code
_entity_poly.pdbx_strand_id
1 'polypeptide(L)'
;MSKLLGSEILGENIKRLRLSCGLTQEQTVARLQILGSPLSRSTYSLIEMGRGNIFVNDLVGLQRVFNVSYEEFFKDIPPSRSSKESTP
;
A
#
# COMPACT_ATOMS: atom_id res chain seq x y z
N MET A 1 -1.11 5.42 -16.94
CA MET A 1 -0.67 4.26 -16.17
C MET A 1 -0.74 4.57 -14.68
N SER A 2 -1.47 3.80 -13.95
CA SER A 2 -1.72 4.13 -12.55
C SER A 2 -1.01 3.17 -11.59
N LYS A 3 -0.18 2.28 -12.10
CA LYS A 3 0.53 1.31 -11.29
C LYS A 3 1.72 1.96 -10.58
N LEU A 4 1.84 1.66 -9.29
CA LEU A 4 3.03 1.99 -8.51
C LEU A 4 3.82 0.72 -8.31
N LEU A 5 5.13 0.80 -8.50
CA LEU A 5 5.97 -0.35 -8.25
C LEU A 5 6.03 -0.66 -6.77
N GLY A 6 6.20 -1.94 -6.47
CA GLY A 6 6.32 -2.39 -5.10
C GLY A 6 7.46 -1.69 -4.40
N SER A 7 7.21 -1.33 -3.16
CA SER A 7 8.20 -0.64 -2.33
C SER A 7 8.10 -1.24 -0.93
N GLU A 8 9.25 -1.60 -0.37
CA GLU A 8 9.26 -2.12 0.99
C GLU A 8 8.77 -1.09 1.98
N ILE A 9 9.16 0.18 1.79
CA ILE A 9 8.75 1.24 2.72
C ILE A 9 7.25 1.48 2.61
N LEU A 10 6.72 1.53 1.39
CA LEU A 10 5.29 1.70 1.20
C LEU A 10 4.52 0.53 1.82
N GLY A 11 5.00 -0.69 1.59
CA GLY A 11 4.36 -1.88 2.16
C GLY A 11 4.35 -1.85 3.68
N GLU A 12 5.47 -1.45 4.29
CA GLU A 12 5.54 -1.32 5.73
C GLU A 12 4.59 -0.26 6.26
N ASN A 13 4.49 0.86 5.55
CA ASN A 13 3.55 1.91 5.96
C ASN A 13 2.11 1.41 5.89
N ILE A 14 1.77 0.68 4.84
CA ILE A 14 0.43 0.11 4.71
C ILE A 14 0.15 -0.84 5.87
N LYS A 15 1.11 -1.71 6.18
CA LYS A 15 0.93 -2.64 7.30
C LYS A 15 0.77 -1.92 8.62
N ARG A 16 1.61 -0.91 8.85
CA ARG A 16 1.53 -0.11 10.08
C ARG A 16 0.16 0.54 10.22
N LEU A 17 -0.34 1.12 9.13
CA LEU A 17 -1.64 1.79 9.16
C LEU A 17 -2.77 0.79 9.40
N ARG A 18 -2.67 -0.38 8.77
CA ARG A 18 -3.66 -1.43 9.00
C ARG A 18 -3.69 -1.84 10.48
N LEU A 19 -2.52 -2.09 11.05
CA LEU A 19 -2.45 -2.49 12.45
C LEU A 19 -2.94 -1.39 13.39
N SER A 20 -2.67 -0.13 13.04
CA SER A 20 -3.18 1.00 13.81
C SER A 20 -4.70 1.06 13.81
N CYS A 21 -5.32 0.56 12.75
CA CYS A 21 -6.78 0.51 12.66
C CYS A 21 -7.36 -0.76 13.32
N GLY A 22 -6.51 -1.64 13.82
CA GLY A 22 -6.97 -2.88 14.42
C GLY A 22 -7.54 -3.88 13.43
N LEU A 23 -7.09 -3.82 12.18
CA LEU A 23 -7.64 -4.67 11.14
C LEU A 23 -6.69 -5.81 10.79
N THR A 24 -7.27 -6.98 10.50
CA THR A 24 -6.52 -8.07 9.89
C THR A 24 -6.42 -7.82 8.39
N GLN A 25 -5.54 -8.58 7.72
CA GLN A 25 -5.46 -8.49 6.27
C GLN A 25 -6.79 -8.87 5.62
N GLU A 26 -7.44 -9.91 6.15
CA GLU A 26 -8.73 -10.34 5.61
C GLU A 26 -9.79 -9.27 5.73
N GLN A 27 -9.84 -8.60 6.89
CA GLN A 27 -10.80 -7.52 7.10
C GLN A 27 -10.54 -6.35 6.15
N THR A 28 -9.29 -6.04 5.95
CA THR A 28 -8.90 -4.95 5.04
C THR A 28 -9.34 -5.27 3.62
N VAL A 29 -9.06 -6.47 3.16
CA VAL A 29 -9.43 -6.88 1.81
C VAL A 29 -10.95 -6.89 1.66
N ALA A 30 -11.67 -7.36 2.68
CA ALA A 30 -13.13 -7.37 2.63
C ALA A 30 -13.68 -5.96 2.46
N ARG A 31 -13.12 -4.98 3.18
CA ARG A 31 -13.56 -3.60 3.06
C ARG A 31 -13.21 -3.01 1.71
N LEU A 32 -12.04 -3.36 1.18
CA LEU A 32 -11.66 -2.93 -0.15
C LEU A 32 -12.63 -3.48 -1.20
N GLN A 33 -13.05 -4.73 -1.05
CA GLN A 33 -13.98 -5.34 -1.99
C GLN A 33 -15.34 -4.64 -1.99
N ILE A 34 -15.78 -4.18 -0.83
CA ILE A 34 -17.01 -3.39 -0.74
C ILE A 34 -16.86 -2.10 -1.54
N LEU A 35 -15.66 -1.55 -1.60
CA LEU A 35 -15.39 -0.34 -2.40
C LEU A 35 -15.16 -0.64 -3.87
N GLY A 36 -15.24 -1.92 -4.26
CA GLY A 36 -15.10 -2.29 -5.66
C GLY A 36 -13.70 -2.75 -6.06
N SER A 37 -12.79 -2.89 -5.11
CA SER A 37 -11.44 -3.34 -5.42
C SER A 37 -11.42 -4.85 -5.71
N PRO A 38 -10.74 -5.29 -6.77
CA PRO A 38 -10.60 -6.73 -7.05
C PRO A 38 -9.45 -7.39 -6.30
N LEU A 39 -8.82 -6.68 -5.40
CA LEU A 39 -7.61 -7.15 -4.72
C LEU A 39 -7.91 -8.39 -3.89
N SER A 40 -7.13 -9.45 -4.09
CA SER A 40 -7.25 -10.65 -3.29
C SER A 40 -6.38 -10.54 -2.05
N ARG A 41 -6.65 -11.39 -1.07
CA ARG A 41 -5.85 -11.37 0.14
C ARG A 41 -4.38 -11.71 -0.14
N SER A 42 -4.12 -12.68 -1.00
CA SER A 42 -2.74 -13.06 -1.30
C SER A 42 -2.00 -11.93 -2.00
N THR A 43 -2.65 -11.24 -2.93
CA THR A 43 -2.01 -10.08 -3.57
C THR A 43 -1.79 -8.95 -2.57
N TYR A 44 -2.78 -8.70 -1.71
CA TYR A 44 -2.64 -7.68 -0.69
C TYR A 44 -1.46 -7.99 0.24
N SER A 45 -1.32 -9.25 0.64
CA SER A 45 -0.21 -9.66 1.49
C SER A 45 1.14 -9.36 0.86
N LEU A 46 1.27 -9.61 -0.45
CA LEU A 46 2.50 -9.30 -1.17
C LEU A 46 2.78 -7.80 -1.17
N ILE A 47 1.74 -6.98 -1.26
CA ILE A 47 1.90 -5.53 -1.21
C ILE A 47 2.51 -5.11 0.12
N GLU A 48 2.04 -5.66 1.23
CA GLU A 48 2.61 -5.31 2.53
C GLU A 48 4.07 -5.74 2.65
N MET A 49 4.45 -6.79 1.95
CA MET A 49 5.84 -7.24 1.95
C MET A 49 6.72 -6.47 0.96
N GLY A 50 6.15 -5.53 0.23
CA GLY A 50 6.89 -4.77 -0.76
C GLY A 50 7.20 -5.57 -2.03
N ARG A 51 6.51 -6.67 -2.23
CA ARG A 51 6.78 -7.59 -3.33
C ARG A 51 5.69 -7.62 -4.38
N GLY A 52 4.59 -6.98 -4.11
CA GLY A 52 3.49 -6.90 -5.06
C GLY A 52 3.40 -5.52 -5.68
N ASN A 53 2.66 -5.45 -6.76
CA ASN A 53 2.38 -4.16 -7.39
C ASN A 53 1.10 -3.59 -6.80
N ILE A 54 1.11 -2.29 -6.59
CA ILE A 54 -0.09 -1.60 -6.14
C ILE A 54 -0.49 -0.58 -7.20
N PHE A 55 -1.77 -0.53 -7.49
CA PHE A 55 -2.29 0.46 -8.42
C PHE A 55 -2.77 1.68 -7.63
N VAL A 56 -2.81 2.83 -8.31
CA VAL A 56 -3.25 4.06 -7.66
C VAL A 56 -4.65 3.89 -7.06
N ASN A 57 -5.52 3.17 -7.76
CA ASN A 57 -6.88 2.95 -7.25
C ASN A 57 -6.88 2.14 -5.96
N ASP A 58 -5.94 1.20 -5.82
CA ASP A 58 -5.82 0.46 -4.58
C ASP A 58 -5.42 1.37 -3.43
N LEU A 59 -4.52 2.32 -3.71
CA LEU A 59 -4.09 3.27 -2.70
C LEU A 59 -5.25 4.16 -2.27
N VAL A 60 -6.06 4.59 -3.22
CA VAL A 60 -7.26 5.38 -2.92
C VAL A 60 -8.20 4.58 -2.02
N GLY A 61 -8.39 3.29 -2.33
CA GLY A 61 -9.22 2.42 -1.50
C GLY A 61 -8.68 2.27 -0.10
N LEU A 62 -7.37 2.03 0.02
CA LEU A 62 -6.74 1.89 1.33
C LEU A 62 -6.83 3.17 2.14
N GLN A 63 -6.68 4.31 1.49
CA GLN A 63 -6.84 5.58 2.18
C GLN A 63 -8.23 5.70 2.81
N ARG A 64 -9.25 5.25 2.10
CA ARG A 64 -10.61 5.30 2.63
C ARG A 64 -10.83 4.30 3.75
N VAL A 65 -10.30 3.08 3.58
CA VAL A 65 -10.45 2.04 4.61
C VAL A 65 -9.77 2.46 5.91
N PHE A 66 -8.54 2.99 5.81
CA PHE A 66 -7.79 3.37 6.99
C PHE A 66 -8.14 4.77 7.50
N ASN A 67 -8.77 5.59 6.66
CA ASN A 67 -9.18 6.94 7.01
C ASN A 67 -8.01 7.78 7.53
N VAL A 68 -6.94 7.80 6.76
CA VAL A 68 -5.74 8.56 7.08
C VAL A 68 -5.38 9.43 5.89
N SER A 69 -4.48 10.38 6.09
CA SER A 69 -4.01 11.20 4.98
C SER A 69 -3.07 10.39 4.10
N TYR A 70 -2.99 10.77 2.81
CA TYR A 70 -2.08 10.10 1.89
C TYR A 70 -0.63 10.21 2.32
N GLU A 71 -0.28 11.26 3.03
CA GLU A 71 1.08 11.43 3.53
C GLU A 71 1.54 10.25 4.37
N GLU A 72 0.62 9.64 5.12
CA GLU A 72 0.98 8.50 5.96
C GLU A 72 1.49 7.32 5.15
N PHE A 73 0.99 7.17 3.93
CA PHE A 73 1.44 6.08 3.06
C PHE A 73 2.86 6.30 2.57
N PHE A 74 3.26 7.56 2.41
CA PHE A 74 4.54 7.89 1.79
C PHE A 74 5.61 8.27 2.80
N LYS A 75 5.31 8.12 4.08
CA LYS A 75 6.23 8.47 5.14
C LYS A 75 7.54 7.71 4.97
N ASP A 76 8.65 8.44 5.09
CA ASP A 76 10.01 7.89 5.01
C ASP A 76 10.39 7.37 3.63
N ILE A 77 9.60 7.63 2.61
CA ILE A 77 9.98 7.31 1.25
C ILE A 77 10.75 8.51 0.70
N PRO A 78 12.00 8.29 0.25
CA PRO A 78 12.82 9.40 -0.22
C PRO A 78 12.27 9.96 -1.54
N PRO A 79 12.53 11.23 -1.82
CA PRO A 79 12.01 11.87 -3.04
C PRO A 79 12.67 11.41 -4.32
N SER A 80 13.74 10.64 -4.23
CA SER A 80 14.42 10.14 -5.41
C SER A 80 14.81 8.71 -5.18
N ARG A 81 15.14 8.02 -6.26
CA ARG A 81 15.60 6.65 -6.18
C ARG A 81 16.87 6.58 -5.34
N SER A 82 17.16 5.38 -4.85
CA SER A 82 18.39 5.17 -4.11
C SER A 82 19.60 5.57 -4.96
N SER A 83 20.69 5.88 -4.28
CA SER A 83 21.88 6.34 -4.99
C SER A 83 22.40 5.32 -5.99
N LYS A 84 22.27 4.04 -5.69
CA LYS A 84 22.75 3.07 -6.65
C LYS A 84 21.85 2.92 -7.85
N GLU A 85 20.60 3.28 -7.74
CA GLU A 85 19.72 3.28 -8.91
C GLU A 85 19.89 4.52 -9.74
N SER A 86 20.17 5.61 -9.10
CA SER A 86 20.31 6.88 -9.79
C SER A 86 21.66 7.04 -10.43
N THR A 87 22.59 6.20 -10.12
CA THR A 87 23.89 6.29 -10.70
C THR A 87 23.87 5.82 -12.09
N PRO A 88 24.37 6.53 -12.95
CA PRO A 88 24.92 5.99 -14.16
C PRO A 88 26.29 5.57 -13.83
#